data_e87b211e49aa7348ab8578de681d1f9d
#
_entry.id   e87b211e49aa7348ab8578de681d1f9d
#
_cell.length_a   1.000
_cell.length_b   1.000
_cell.length_c   1.000
_cell.angle_alpha   90.00
_cell.angle_beta   90.00
_cell.angle_gamma   90.00
#
_symmetry.space_group_name_H-M   'P 1'
#
loop_
_entity.id
_entity.type
_entity.pdbx_description
1 polymer ?
#
loop_
_entity_poly.entity_id
_entity_poly.type
_entity_poly.pdbx_seq_one_letter_code
_entity_poly.pdbx_strand_id
1 'polypeptide(L)'
;EDPKSYVAGIVADKLVRIHNRRQTQEPCKDLRRNGCCIPGNRRVYVKTDGKFLLCEKTGDAPDIGNVFEGADLEKIKKYYMDEYDEKSIARCNECWARNLCGLCYAACYETEGIDMERKEKVCGAHRYATKGELISYYSILEEKPEVIEEIDAVPYY
;
A
#
# COMPACT_ATOMS: atom_id res chain seq x y z
N GLU A 1 -9.65 13.45 24.87
CA GLU A 1 -9.53 11.98 24.73
C GLU A 1 -8.12 11.55 25.10
N ASP A 2 -7.96 10.34 25.64
CA ASP A 2 -6.66 9.81 26.06
C ASP A 2 -5.71 9.66 24.86
N PRO A 3 -4.58 10.41 24.79
CA PRO A 3 -3.64 10.32 23.68
C PRO A 3 -2.93 8.95 23.57
N LYS A 4 -3.05 8.10 24.60
CA LYS A 4 -2.54 6.73 24.62
C LYS A 4 -3.57 5.69 24.17
N SER A 5 -4.77 6.13 23.78
CA SER A 5 -5.79 5.20 23.29
C SER A 5 -5.38 4.56 21.95
N TYR A 6 -5.84 3.34 21.73
CA TYR A 6 -5.62 2.64 20.46
C TYR A 6 -6.12 3.45 19.25
N VAL A 7 -7.24 4.13 19.40
CA VAL A 7 -7.83 4.99 18.36
C VAL A 7 -6.93 6.18 18.04
N ALA A 8 -6.38 6.84 19.08
CA ALA A 8 -5.43 7.93 18.89
C ALA A 8 -4.19 7.47 18.13
N GLY A 9 -3.67 6.28 18.42
CA GLY A 9 -2.55 5.67 17.68
C GLY A 9 -2.86 5.48 16.20
N ILE A 10 -4.05 4.94 15.85
CA ILE A 10 -4.45 4.77 14.44
C ILE A 10 -4.53 6.12 13.71
N VAL A 11 -5.07 7.14 14.36
CA VAL A 11 -5.17 8.49 13.76
C VAL A 11 -3.78 9.08 13.58
N ALA A 12 -2.92 8.99 14.59
CA ALA A 12 -1.54 9.47 14.53
C ALA A 12 -0.77 8.84 13.35
N ASP A 13 -0.84 7.51 13.17
CA ASP A 13 -0.19 6.83 12.05
C ASP A 13 -0.59 7.39 10.68
N LYS A 14 -1.85 7.77 10.52
CA LYS A 14 -2.34 8.36 9.27
C LYS A 14 -1.80 9.76 9.03
N LEU A 15 -1.79 10.58 10.07
CA LEU A 15 -1.26 11.95 10.01
C LEU A 15 0.24 11.95 9.75
N VAL A 16 0.97 11.10 10.46
CA VAL A 16 2.42 10.88 10.28
C VAL A 16 2.74 10.50 8.83
N ARG A 17 1.98 9.60 8.24
CA ARG A 17 2.20 9.20 6.84
C ARG A 17 2.07 10.37 5.87
N ILE A 18 1.09 11.24 6.07
CA ILE A 18 0.90 12.42 5.23
C ILE A 18 2.02 13.43 5.47
N HIS A 19 2.34 13.69 6.73
CA HIS A 19 3.35 14.64 7.13
C HIS A 19 4.72 14.32 6.54
N ASN A 20 5.15 13.08 6.64
CA ASN A 20 6.44 12.65 6.10
C ASN A 20 6.53 12.70 4.58
N ARG A 21 5.42 12.39 3.87
CA ARG A 21 5.41 12.51 2.41
C ARG A 21 5.57 13.95 1.94
N ARG A 22 5.12 14.90 2.73
CA ARG A 22 5.27 16.34 2.44
C ARG A 22 6.73 16.79 2.49
N GLN A 23 7.54 16.23 3.39
CA GLN A 23 8.87 16.76 3.66
C GLN A 23 10.00 16.19 2.80
N THR A 24 9.85 14.98 2.30
CA THR A 24 11.02 14.17 1.90
C THR A 24 11.12 13.84 0.43
N GLN A 25 10.15 14.20 -0.43
CA GLN A 25 10.16 13.68 -1.81
C GLN A 25 9.79 14.72 -2.84
N GLU A 26 10.74 15.00 -3.74
CA GLU A 26 10.42 15.60 -5.02
C GLU A 26 9.48 14.66 -5.82
N PRO A 27 8.54 15.21 -6.62
CA PRO A 27 7.66 14.40 -7.46
C PRO A 27 8.46 13.51 -8.40
N CYS A 28 8.33 12.21 -8.26
CA CYS A 28 8.95 11.26 -9.15
C CYS A 28 8.31 11.35 -10.54
N LYS A 29 9.10 11.54 -11.59
CA LYS A 29 8.60 11.63 -12.97
C LYS A 29 8.10 10.28 -13.49
N ASP A 30 8.81 9.21 -13.12
CA ASP A 30 8.50 7.86 -13.54
C ASP A 30 8.05 7.04 -12.33
N LEU A 31 6.75 6.81 -12.23
CA LEU A 31 6.20 5.98 -11.19
C LEU A 31 6.35 4.52 -11.58
N ARG A 32 7.14 3.82 -10.80
CA ARG A 32 7.04 2.38 -10.69
C ARG A 32 5.99 2.06 -9.62
N ARG A 33 5.78 0.82 -9.33
CA ARG A 33 4.76 0.36 -8.37
C ARG A 33 4.74 1.15 -7.06
N ASN A 34 3.57 1.61 -6.68
CA ASN A 34 3.30 2.10 -5.35
C ASN A 34 2.77 0.94 -4.49
N GLY A 35 3.58 -0.09 -4.33
CA GLY A 35 3.24 -1.26 -3.51
C GLY A 35 3.79 -1.12 -2.10
N CYS A 36 3.08 -1.72 -1.15
CA CYS A 36 3.53 -1.81 0.24
C CYS A 36 4.71 -2.78 0.44
N CYS A 37 4.94 -3.70 -0.50
CA CYS A 37 5.97 -4.74 -0.43
C CYS A 37 6.60 -4.97 -1.80
N ILE A 38 7.88 -5.31 -1.81
CA ILE A 38 8.52 -5.91 -2.99
C ILE A 38 8.06 -7.37 -3.04
N PRO A 39 7.44 -7.82 -4.15
CA PRO A 39 6.93 -9.19 -4.27
C PRO A 39 8.03 -10.23 -4.01
N GLY A 40 7.73 -11.21 -3.17
CA GLY A 40 8.65 -12.30 -2.84
C GLY A 40 9.82 -11.95 -1.91
N ASN A 41 10.04 -10.68 -1.56
CA ASN A 41 11.20 -10.30 -0.76
C ASN A 41 10.95 -10.38 0.76
N ARG A 42 9.76 -10.01 1.22
CA ARG A 42 9.51 -9.84 2.67
C ARG A 42 8.89 -11.07 3.32
N ARG A 43 8.02 -11.77 2.61
CA ARG A 43 7.22 -12.88 3.13
C ARG A 43 6.96 -13.90 2.05
N VAL A 44 6.83 -15.12 2.47
CA VAL A 44 6.23 -16.22 1.71
C VAL A 44 5.23 -16.91 2.65
N TYR A 45 4.02 -17.09 2.20
CA TYR A 45 3.00 -17.84 2.90
C TYR A 45 2.86 -19.22 2.24
N VAL A 46 2.95 -20.29 3.04
CA VAL A 46 2.81 -21.66 2.57
C VAL A 46 1.39 -22.15 2.85
N LYS A 47 0.66 -22.49 1.79
CA LYS A 47 -0.68 -23.08 1.90
C LYS A 47 -0.60 -24.55 2.34
N THR A 48 -1.71 -25.09 2.78
CA THR A 48 -1.81 -26.52 3.18
C THR A 48 -1.56 -27.50 2.03
N ASP A 49 -1.77 -27.06 0.77
CA ASP A 49 -1.45 -27.84 -0.43
C ASP A 49 0.02 -27.71 -0.88
N GLY A 50 0.84 -27.00 -0.09
CA GLY A 50 2.26 -26.80 -0.34
C GLY A 50 2.58 -25.65 -1.31
N LYS A 51 1.61 -24.94 -1.83
CA LYS A 51 1.83 -23.76 -2.71
C LYS A 51 2.28 -22.54 -1.92
N PHE A 52 3.09 -21.73 -2.54
CA PHE A 52 3.57 -20.47 -2.00
C PHE A 52 2.75 -19.29 -2.51
N LEU A 53 2.36 -18.39 -1.62
CA LEU A 53 1.79 -17.08 -1.94
C LEU A 53 2.69 -15.96 -1.42
N LEU A 54 2.51 -14.74 -1.93
CA LEU A 54 3.27 -13.57 -1.48
C LEU A 54 3.11 -13.30 0.01
N CYS A 55 1.92 -13.51 0.56
CA CYS A 55 1.62 -13.44 1.98
C CYS A 55 0.24 -14.06 2.27
N GLU A 56 -0.09 -14.15 3.55
CA GLU A 56 -1.37 -14.67 4.03
C GLU A 56 -2.60 -13.89 3.56
N LYS A 57 -2.42 -12.66 3.10
CA LYS A 57 -3.53 -11.77 2.67
C LYS A 57 -3.87 -11.90 1.19
N THR A 58 -3.04 -12.55 0.39
CA THR A 58 -3.26 -12.63 -1.06
C THR A 58 -4.31 -13.68 -1.46
N GLY A 59 -4.80 -14.48 -0.50
CA GLY A 59 -5.94 -15.40 -0.71
C GLY A 59 -5.69 -16.40 -1.83
N ASP A 60 -6.48 -16.31 -2.89
CA ASP A 60 -6.40 -17.19 -4.06
C ASP A 60 -5.61 -16.62 -5.23
N ALA A 61 -4.82 -15.59 -5.00
CA ALA A 61 -3.94 -15.02 -6.04
C ALA A 61 -2.97 -16.08 -6.60
N PRO A 62 -2.39 -15.85 -7.80
CA PRO A 62 -1.45 -16.80 -8.40
C PRO A 62 -0.32 -17.20 -7.46
N ASP A 63 -0.02 -18.49 -7.41
CA ASP A 63 1.08 -19.00 -6.60
C ASP A 63 2.45 -18.53 -7.14
N ILE A 64 3.41 -18.43 -6.25
CA ILE A 64 4.78 -18.04 -6.54
C ILE A 64 5.77 -19.19 -6.34
N GLY A 65 5.31 -20.42 -6.44
CA GLY A 65 6.11 -21.63 -6.26
C GLY A 65 5.50 -22.61 -5.26
N ASN A 66 6.29 -23.60 -4.84
CA ASN A 66 5.82 -24.62 -3.93
C ASN A 66 6.97 -25.20 -3.06
N VAL A 67 6.61 -26.08 -2.10
CA VAL A 67 7.56 -26.67 -1.13
C VAL A 67 8.61 -27.60 -1.77
N PHE A 68 8.39 -28.08 -2.98
CA PHE A 68 9.31 -29.02 -3.65
C PHE A 68 10.32 -28.29 -4.55
N GLU A 69 9.88 -27.21 -5.20
CA GLU A 69 10.67 -26.49 -6.20
C GLU A 69 11.20 -25.13 -5.67
N GLY A 70 10.63 -24.68 -4.55
CA GLY A 70 10.96 -23.38 -3.99
C GLY A 70 10.17 -22.22 -4.61
N ALA A 71 10.66 -21.00 -4.42
CA ALA A 71 10.05 -19.80 -4.98
C ALA A 71 10.41 -19.64 -6.47
N ASP A 72 9.41 -19.40 -7.29
CA ASP A 72 9.51 -19.20 -8.72
C ASP A 72 9.59 -17.69 -9.04
N LEU A 73 10.79 -17.20 -9.34
CA LEU A 73 11.04 -15.79 -9.63
C LEU A 73 10.36 -15.34 -10.93
N GLU A 74 10.19 -16.23 -11.91
CA GLU A 74 9.52 -15.90 -13.16
C GLU A 74 8.02 -15.70 -12.94
N LYS A 75 7.38 -16.51 -12.09
CA LYS A 75 5.99 -16.29 -11.68
C LYS A 75 5.84 -14.97 -10.91
N ILE A 76 6.75 -14.68 -9.98
CA ILE A 76 6.74 -13.41 -9.24
C ILE A 76 6.83 -12.24 -10.22
N LYS A 77 7.77 -12.30 -11.14
CA LYS A 77 7.97 -11.27 -12.17
C LYS A 77 6.72 -11.12 -13.03
N LYS A 78 6.24 -12.22 -13.61
CA LYS A 78 5.09 -12.23 -14.53
C LYS A 78 3.83 -11.64 -13.90
N TYR A 79 3.40 -12.19 -12.77
CA TYR A 79 2.10 -11.84 -12.19
C TYR A 79 2.15 -10.55 -11.35
N TYR A 80 3.20 -10.37 -10.54
CA TYR A 80 3.21 -9.32 -9.53
C TYR A 80 4.09 -8.12 -9.91
N MET A 81 4.81 -8.23 -11.03
CA MET A 81 5.58 -7.11 -11.55
C MET A 81 5.06 -6.67 -12.92
N ASP A 82 5.24 -7.48 -13.94
CA ASP A 82 4.95 -7.10 -15.32
C ASP A 82 3.45 -6.87 -15.53
N GLU A 83 2.60 -7.80 -15.13
CA GLU A 83 1.14 -7.68 -15.25
C GLU A 83 0.60 -6.48 -14.46
N TYR A 84 1.12 -6.27 -13.25
CA TYR A 84 0.70 -5.12 -12.44
C TYR A 84 1.09 -3.80 -13.11
N ASP A 85 2.31 -3.70 -13.63
CA ASP A 85 2.80 -2.50 -14.29
C ASP A 85 2.01 -2.23 -15.57
N GLU A 86 1.84 -3.23 -16.42
CA GLU A 86 1.10 -3.14 -17.67
C GLU A 86 -0.35 -2.65 -17.47
N LYS A 87 -1.07 -3.27 -16.53
CA LYS A 87 -2.48 -2.97 -16.31
C LYS A 87 -2.74 -1.74 -15.44
N SER A 88 -1.77 -1.31 -14.61
CA SER A 88 -2.03 -0.33 -13.55
C SER A 88 -1.29 0.99 -13.70
N ILE A 89 -0.06 1.02 -14.19
CA ILE A 89 0.82 2.19 -14.05
C ILE A 89 0.29 3.41 -14.77
N ALA A 90 -0.27 3.27 -15.96
CA ALA A 90 -0.84 4.40 -16.71
C ALA A 90 -1.90 5.16 -15.89
N ARG A 91 -2.84 4.42 -15.28
CA ARG A 91 -3.88 5.00 -14.40
C ARG A 91 -3.30 5.55 -13.10
N CYS A 92 -2.30 4.88 -12.54
CA CYS A 92 -1.65 5.35 -11.32
C CYS A 92 -0.92 6.68 -11.55
N ASN A 93 -0.33 6.89 -12.72
CA ASN A 93 0.34 8.14 -13.07
C ASN A 93 -0.61 9.34 -13.13
N GLU A 94 -1.85 9.13 -13.50
CA GLU A 94 -2.89 10.17 -13.53
C GLU A 94 -3.61 10.36 -12.18
N CYS A 95 -3.34 9.50 -11.20
CA CYS A 95 -4.02 9.53 -9.92
C CYS A 95 -3.45 10.58 -8.98
N TRP A 96 -4.28 11.53 -8.53
CA TRP A 96 -3.87 12.57 -7.59
C TRP A 96 -3.36 12.02 -6.25
N ALA A 97 -3.89 10.86 -5.81
CA ALA A 97 -3.51 10.23 -4.54
C ALA A 97 -2.26 9.34 -4.64
N ARG A 98 -1.62 9.26 -5.80
CA ARG A 98 -0.55 8.29 -6.07
C ARG A 98 0.59 8.32 -5.06
N ASN A 99 1.03 9.53 -4.65
CA ASN A 99 2.15 9.70 -3.73
C ASN A 99 1.80 9.32 -2.27
N LEU A 100 0.51 9.25 -1.96
CA LEU A 100 -0.02 8.83 -0.67
C LEU A 100 -0.60 7.41 -0.70
N CYS A 101 -0.53 6.75 -1.86
CA CYS A 101 -1.14 5.44 -2.05
C CYS A 101 -0.28 4.34 -1.41
N GLY A 102 -0.87 3.61 -0.47
CA GLY A 102 -0.29 2.39 0.13
C GLY A 102 -1.12 1.14 -0.17
N LEU A 103 -1.83 1.12 -1.31
CA LEU A 103 -2.71 0.01 -1.67
C LEU A 103 -1.91 -1.29 -1.82
N CYS A 104 -2.37 -2.32 -1.12
CA CYS A 104 -1.75 -3.64 -1.10
C CYS A 104 -2.18 -4.49 -2.30
N TYR A 105 -1.30 -5.36 -2.80
CA TYR A 105 -1.60 -6.36 -3.83
C TYR A 105 -2.82 -7.21 -3.48
N ALA A 106 -2.95 -7.66 -2.23
CA ALA A 106 -4.08 -8.46 -1.75
C ALA A 106 -5.45 -7.85 -2.07
N ALA A 107 -5.52 -6.54 -2.23
CA ALA A 107 -6.76 -5.86 -2.56
C ALA A 107 -7.14 -5.93 -4.04
N CYS A 108 -6.22 -6.37 -4.90
CA CYS A 108 -6.35 -6.26 -6.36
C CYS A 108 -6.26 -7.60 -7.09
N TYR A 109 -5.83 -8.68 -6.43
CA TYR A 109 -5.56 -9.97 -7.08
C TYR A 109 -6.65 -10.99 -6.79
N GLU A 110 -6.89 -11.81 -7.79
CA GLU A 110 -7.69 -13.03 -7.74
C GLU A 110 -6.92 -14.19 -8.40
N THR A 111 -7.54 -15.35 -8.56
CA THR A 111 -6.89 -16.59 -9.02
C THR A 111 -6.14 -16.45 -10.35
N GLU A 112 -6.68 -15.67 -11.27
CA GLU A 112 -6.11 -15.50 -12.63
C GLU A 112 -5.11 -14.33 -12.74
N GLY A 113 -4.86 -13.60 -11.65
CA GLY A 113 -3.99 -12.45 -11.63
C GLY A 113 -4.64 -11.19 -11.10
N ILE A 114 -4.26 -10.03 -11.62
CA ILE A 114 -4.84 -8.76 -11.21
C ILE A 114 -6.26 -8.58 -11.78
N ASP A 115 -7.24 -8.40 -10.89
CA ASP A 115 -8.60 -7.99 -11.23
C ASP A 115 -8.72 -6.46 -11.26
N MET A 116 -8.89 -5.91 -12.46
CA MET A 116 -8.95 -4.45 -12.64
C MET A 116 -10.27 -3.84 -12.20
N GLU A 117 -11.38 -4.56 -12.23
CA GLU A 117 -12.66 -4.06 -11.71
C GLU A 117 -12.61 -3.94 -10.19
N ARG A 118 -12.15 -4.98 -9.52
CA ARG A 118 -11.91 -4.97 -8.08
C ARG A 118 -10.92 -3.88 -7.68
N LYS A 119 -9.80 -3.75 -8.42
CA LYS A 119 -8.81 -2.71 -8.19
C LYS A 119 -9.42 -1.31 -8.27
N GLU A 120 -10.26 -1.03 -9.26
CA GLU A 120 -10.88 0.29 -9.43
C GLU A 120 -11.82 0.63 -8.27
N LYS A 121 -12.61 -0.33 -7.80
CA LYS A 121 -13.47 -0.17 -6.61
C LYS A 121 -12.64 0.16 -5.37
N VAL A 122 -11.56 -0.57 -5.15
CA VAL A 122 -10.66 -0.34 -3.99
C VAL A 122 -9.91 0.98 -4.13
N CYS A 123 -9.46 1.34 -5.33
CA CYS A 123 -8.85 2.64 -5.60
C CYS A 123 -9.82 3.79 -5.31
N GLY A 124 -11.09 3.65 -5.65
CA GLY A 124 -12.14 4.64 -5.33
C GLY A 124 -12.28 4.85 -3.82
N ALA A 125 -12.42 3.76 -3.07
CA ALA A 125 -12.51 3.81 -1.61
C ALA A 125 -11.25 4.40 -0.98
N HIS A 126 -10.07 4.02 -1.50
CA HIS A 126 -8.79 4.54 -1.00
C HIS A 126 -8.64 6.06 -1.25
N ARG A 127 -8.99 6.54 -2.45
CA ARG A 127 -9.00 7.99 -2.75
C ARG A 127 -9.93 8.76 -1.81
N TYR A 128 -11.13 8.21 -1.55
CA TYR A 128 -12.06 8.82 -0.62
C TYR A 128 -11.50 8.91 0.81
N ALA A 129 -10.93 7.84 1.32
CA ALA A 129 -10.29 7.82 2.63
C ALA A 129 -9.10 8.78 2.71
N THR A 130 -8.22 8.78 1.71
CA THR A 130 -7.06 9.68 1.63
C THR A 130 -7.48 11.15 1.59
N LYS A 131 -8.57 11.49 0.92
CA LYS A 131 -9.13 12.85 0.94
C LYS A 131 -9.55 13.25 2.36
N GLY A 132 -10.22 12.37 3.08
CA GLY A 132 -10.60 12.61 4.49
C GLY A 132 -9.38 12.78 5.40
N GLU A 133 -8.36 11.95 5.22
CA GLU A 133 -7.08 12.05 5.95
C GLU A 133 -6.38 13.41 5.69
N LEU A 134 -6.35 13.85 4.44
CA LEU A 134 -5.78 15.15 4.07
C LEU A 134 -6.56 16.33 4.68
N ILE A 135 -7.89 16.28 4.63
CA ILE A 135 -8.73 17.31 5.26
C ILE A 135 -8.42 17.38 6.77
N SER A 136 -8.39 16.24 7.44
CA SER A 136 -8.09 16.19 8.87
C SER A 136 -6.69 16.73 9.19
N TYR A 137 -5.69 16.34 8.39
CA TYR A 137 -4.31 16.80 8.56
C TYR A 137 -4.20 18.33 8.43
N TYR A 138 -4.76 18.91 7.37
CA TYR A 138 -4.69 20.36 7.16
C TYR A 138 -5.54 21.14 8.15
N SER A 139 -6.71 20.63 8.56
CA SER A 139 -7.49 21.27 9.64
C SER A 139 -6.70 21.33 10.95
N ILE A 140 -6.00 20.27 11.31
CA ILE A 140 -5.15 20.27 12.51
C ILE A 140 -3.98 21.25 12.34
N LEU A 141 -3.35 21.28 11.17
CA LEU A 141 -2.24 22.16 10.89
C LEU A 141 -2.64 23.65 10.97
N GLU A 142 -3.88 23.97 10.59
CA GLU A 142 -4.42 25.35 10.65
C GLU A 142 -4.88 25.75 12.05
N GLU A 143 -5.52 24.84 12.79
CA GLU A 143 -6.12 25.13 14.09
C GLU A 143 -5.16 24.91 15.28
N LYS A 144 -4.29 23.89 15.18
CA LYS A 144 -3.39 23.45 16.27
C LYS A 144 -2.07 22.93 15.69
N PRO A 145 -1.24 23.80 15.11
CA PRO A 145 0.00 23.40 14.46
C PRO A 145 0.98 22.69 15.41
N GLU A 146 0.94 22.98 16.71
CA GLU A 146 1.75 22.34 17.73
C GLU A 146 1.57 20.82 17.81
N VAL A 147 0.38 20.32 17.50
CA VAL A 147 0.12 18.86 17.44
C VAL A 147 0.91 18.19 16.32
N ILE A 148 1.13 18.88 15.23
CA ILE A 148 1.92 18.37 14.10
C ILE A 148 3.41 18.35 14.43
N GLU A 149 3.90 19.33 15.19
CA GLU A 149 5.29 19.36 15.68
C GLU A 149 5.58 18.19 16.64
N GLU A 150 4.61 17.81 17.48
CA GLU A 150 4.73 16.63 18.33
C GLU A 150 4.81 15.31 17.52
N ILE A 151 4.19 15.27 16.34
CA ILE A 151 4.24 14.10 15.45
C ILE A 151 5.65 13.91 14.86
N ASP A 152 6.37 14.99 14.55
CA ASP A 152 7.76 14.94 14.07
C ASP A 152 8.71 14.33 15.10
N ALA A 153 8.40 14.45 16.38
CA ALA A 153 9.21 13.93 17.47
C ALA A 153 9.06 12.41 17.68
N VAL A 154 8.10 11.74 17.00
CA VAL A 154 7.90 10.29 17.12
C VAL A 154 8.89 9.54 16.23
N PRO A 155 9.84 8.77 16.80
CA PRO A 155 10.78 8.00 15.98
C PRO A 155 10.05 6.92 15.20
N TYR A 156 10.31 6.86 13.90
CA TYR A 156 9.85 5.77 13.04
C TYR A 156 10.63 4.49 13.34
N TYR A 157 9.91 3.42 13.62
CA TYR A 157 10.43 2.06 13.66
C TYR A 157 10.02 1.25 12.43
#